data_5bde23b3096da76bba4fa41f0700b69f
#
_entry.id   5bde23b3096da76bba4fa41f0700b69f
#
_cell.length_a   1.000
_cell.length_b   1.000
_cell.length_c   1.000
_cell.angle_alpha   90.00
_cell.angle_beta   90.00
_cell.angle_gamma   90.00
#
_symmetry.space_group_name_H-M   'P 1'
#
loop_
_entity.id
_entity.type
_entity.pdbx_description
1 polymer ?
#
loop_
_entity_poly.entity_id
_entity_poly.type
_entity_poly.pdbx_seq_one_letter_code
_entity_poly.pdbx_strand_id
1 'polypeptide(L)'
;MHVHALAWIVLAGIILTMIVVDIVGHVRTPHEPTLKEATWWSVAYIAIALIFGAIVSAVWGPQYGQEYLGGYITEKALSIDNLFVFVIILSTFRVPRKNQQEVLLAGIIIALVLRLIFILAGAALIENFSWVFYIFGAWLLWTAISQVREGSSDDDDEEYRPPSIVRWVSKVVPVTDGFVGSRMLYRHGGRTYITPMLLCVIAIGTADVMFAVDSIPAIYSLTSEAYLVFAANAFSLLGLRQLYFLIDGLLDRIVFLHYGLAAILGFIGFKLINHALHTNELPFINGGHEVSVIPEPSIAFSLGFIVVTILITVVASLAVSSKRRA
;
A
#
# COMPACT_ATOMS: atom_id res chain seq x y z
N MET A 1 13.20 19.30 -5.94
CA MET A 1 12.88 19.82 -4.57
C MET A 1 14.11 19.77 -3.68
N HIS A 2 14.48 20.85 -2.96
CA HIS A 2 15.59 20.77 -2.00
C HIS A 2 15.03 20.36 -0.63
N VAL A 3 15.17 19.08 -0.29
CA VAL A 3 14.71 18.55 0.98
C VAL A 3 15.88 18.54 1.96
N HIS A 4 15.86 19.44 2.94
CA HIS A 4 16.85 19.46 4.01
C HIS A 4 16.65 18.29 4.98
N ALA A 5 17.72 17.84 5.63
CA ALA A 5 17.64 16.78 6.66
C ALA A 5 16.57 17.06 7.73
N LEU A 6 16.33 18.34 8.05
CA LEU A 6 15.30 18.77 8.99
C LEU A 6 13.89 18.30 8.55
N ALA A 7 13.57 18.35 7.25
CA ALA A 7 12.26 17.90 6.76
C ALA A 7 12.07 16.39 6.97
N TRP A 8 13.11 15.58 6.72
CA TRP A 8 13.11 14.15 7.03
C TRP A 8 12.93 13.86 8.51
N ILE A 9 13.61 14.62 9.38
CA ILE A 9 13.47 14.50 10.84
C ILE A 9 12.05 14.86 11.29
N VAL A 10 11.47 15.93 10.75
CA VAL A 10 10.08 16.33 11.04
C VAL A 10 9.09 15.25 10.57
N LEU A 11 9.24 14.74 9.34
CA LEU A 11 8.39 13.67 8.84
C LEU A 11 8.49 12.41 9.71
N ALA A 12 9.72 11.97 10.03
CA ALA A 12 9.95 10.84 10.92
C ALA A 12 9.33 11.08 12.31
N GLY A 13 9.45 12.29 12.85
CA GLY A 13 8.82 12.68 14.12
C GLY A 13 7.30 12.59 14.09
N ILE A 14 6.65 13.05 13.01
CA ILE A 14 5.19 12.93 12.81
C ILE A 14 4.79 11.44 12.75
N ILE A 15 5.47 10.64 11.91
CA ILE A 15 5.20 9.22 11.76
C ILE A 15 5.36 8.48 13.10
N LEU A 16 6.46 8.73 13.82
CA LEU A 16 6.70 8.12 15.13
C LEU A 16 5.64 8.54 16.16
N THR A 17 5.22 9.79 16.14
CA THR A 17 4.15 10.27 17.01
C THR A 17 2.84 9.56 16.72
N MET A 18 2.48 9.38 15.44
CA MET A 18 1.28 8.64 15.04
C MET A 18 1.36 7.17 15.49
N ILE A 19 2.50 6.51 15.32
CA ILE A 19 2.72 5.14 15.80
C ILE A 19 2.59 5.05 17.32
N VAL A 20 3.19 5.99 18.07
CA VAL A 20 3.09 6.01 19.54
C VAL A 20 1.66 6.24 20.00
N VAL A 21 0.92 7.14 19.36
CA VAL A 21 -0.50 7.36 19.63
C VAL A 21 -1.31 6.08 19.38
N ASP A 22 -1.02 5.37 18.30
CA ASP A 22 -1.64 4.08 17.99
C ASP A 22 -1.33 3.01 19.04
N ILE A 23 -0.08 2.92 19.48
CA ILE A 23 0.32 1.96 20.52
C ILE A 23 -0.37 2.26 21.85
N VAL A 24 -0.34 3.52 22.28
CA VAL A 24 -0.90 3.93 23.57
C VAL A 24 -2.42 3.86 23.59
N GLY A 25 -3.06 4.29 22.49
CA GLY A 25 -4.52 4.38 22.41
C GLY A 25 -5.22 3.04 22.20
N HIS A 26 -4.58 2.10 21.47
CA HIS A 26 -5.27 0.90 21.00
C HIS A 26 -4.60 -0.42 21.38
N VAL A 27 -3.27 -0.48 21.43
CA VAL A 27 -2.56 -1.74 21.71
C VAL A 27 -2.48 -2.04 23.20
N ARG A 28 -2.33 -1.01 24.04
CA ARG A 28 -2.27 -1.19 25.51
C ARG A 28 -3.58 -1.63 26.14
N THR A 29 -4.71 -1.32 25.52
CA THR A 29 -6.04 -1.74 25.93
C THR A 29 -6.71 -2.51 24.80
N PRO A 30 -6.38 -3.81 24.63
CA PRO A 30 -6.94 -4.61 23.53
C PRO A 30 -8.47 -4.65 23.60
N HIS A 31 -9.14 -4.04 22.65
CA HIS A 31 -10.58 -4.04 22.50
C HIS A 31 -10.94 -4.12 21.01
N GLU A 32 -12.15 -4.52 20.72
CA GLU A 32 -12.70 -4.46 19.37
C GLU A 32 -13.14 -3.01 19.09
N PRO A 33 -12.55 -2.32 18.09
CA PRO A 33 -12.93 -0.94 17.80
C PRO A 33 -14.39 -0.86 17.36
N THR A 34 -15.10 0.14 17.84
CA THR A 34 -16.44 0.44 17.34
C THR A 34 -16.34 1.12 15.97
N LEU A 35 -17.38 0.99 15.13
CA LEU A 35 -17.45 1.69 13.84
C LEU A 35 -17.27 3.21 13.97
N LYS A 36 -17.79 3.81 15.05
CA LYS A 36 -17.61 5.26 15.32
C LYS A 36 -16.16 5.60 15.59
N GLU A 37 -15.48 4.80 16.40
CA GLU A 37 -14.07 4.97 16.72
C GLU A 37 -13.20 4.83 15.46
N ALA A 38 -13.38 3.75 14.69
CA ALA A 38 -12.67 3.53 13.45
C ALA A 38 -12.90 4.68 12.43
N THR A 39 -14.13 5.21 12.35
CA THR A 39 -14.46 6.37 11.50
C THR A 39 -13.70 7.63 11.94
N TRP A 40 -13.75 7.98 13.21
CA TRP A 40 -13.07 9.17 13.74
C TRP A 40 -11.56 9.11 13.52
N TRP A 41 -10.94 7.98 13.81
CA TRP A 41 -9.51 7.80 13.56
C TRP A 41 -9.18 7.84 12.08
N SER A 42 -9.98 7.22 11.21
CA SER A 42 -9.78 7.30 9.76
C SER A 42 -9.85 8.74 9.25
N VAL A 43 -10.83 9.51 9.71
CA VAL A 43 -10.96 10.94 9.36
C VAL A 43 -9.76 11.73 9.87
N ALA A 44 -9.30 11.47 11.11
CA ALA A 44 -8.13 12.13 11.68
C ALA A 44 -6.86 11.85 10.86
N TYR A 45 -6.60 10.59 10.47
CA TYR A 45 -5.44 10.23 9.65
C TYR A 45 -5.50 10.84 8.25
N ILE A 46 -6.68 10.86 7.63
CA ILE A 46 -6.89 11.54 6.33
C ILE A 46 -6.64 13.05 6.48
N ALA A 47 -7.17 13.67 7.53
CA ALA A 47 -6.96 15.10 7.79
C ALA A 47 -5.47 15.43 7.97
N ILE A 48 -4.72 14.63 8.74
CA ILE A 48 -3.27 14.81 8.91
C ILE A 48 -2.55 14.72 7.56
N ALA A 49 -2.89 13.72 6.73
CA ALA A 49 -2.30 13.57 5.41
C ALA A 49 -2.61 14.77 4.48
N LEU A 50 -3.84 15.28 4.50
CA LEU A 50 -4.23 16.46 3.71
C LEU A 50 -3.55 17.74 4.22
N ILE A 51 -3.45 17.93 5.54
CA ILE A 51 -2.71 19.03 6.15
C ILE A 51 -1.24 18.98 5.74
N PHE A 52 -0.62 17.80 5.79
CA PHE A 52 0.75 17.62 5.31
C PHE A 52 0.90 18.01 3.84
N GLY A 53 -0.02 17.60 2.97
CA GLY A 53 -0.06 18.00 1.56
C GLY A 53 -0.19 19.52 1.37
N ALA A 54 -1.02 20.18 2.19
CA ALA A 54 -1.13 21.64 2.19
C ALA A 54 0.17 22.32 2.63
N ILE A 55 0.85 21.78 3.64
CA ILE A 55 2.18 22.28 4.10
C ILE A 55 3.21 22.10 2.97
N VAL A 56 3.26 20.93 2.33
CA VAL A 56 4.15 20.69 1.17
C VAL A 56 3.89 21.72 0.07
N SER A 57 2.62 21.96 -0.27
CA SER A 57 2.22 22.96 -1.27
C SER A 57 2.64 24.38 -0.89
N ALA A 58 2.55 24.75 0.38
CA ALA A 58 2.90 26.08 0.86
C ALA A 58 4.43 26.28 0.93
N VAL A 59 5.21 25.24 1.29
CA VAL A 59 6.65 25.33 1.51
C VAL A 59 7.45 25.18 0.22
N TRP A 60 7.07 24.23 -0.64
CA TRP A 60 7.82 23.89 -1.85
C TRP A 60 7.10 24.24 -3.16
N GLY A 61 5.83 24.58 -3.09
CA GLY A 61 5.02 25.01 -4.23
C GLY A 61 3.86 24.06 -4.54
N PRO A 62 2.84 24.57 -5.27
CA PRO A 62 1.61 23.82 -5.56
C PRO A 62 1.83 22.54 -6.35
N GLN A 63 2.86 22.49 -7.20
CA GLN A 63 3.21 21.30 -7.96
C GLN A 63 3.53 20.12 -7.05
N TYR A 64 4.42 20.31 -6.05
CA TYR A 64 4.80 19.25 -5.11
C TYR A 64 3.65 18.82 -4.21
N GLY A 65 2.74 19.76 -3.88
CA GLY A 65 1.49 19.43 -3.20
C GLY A 65 0.60 18.51 -4.02
N GLN A 66 0.47 18.75 -5.33
CA GLN A 66 -0.30 17.91 -6.25
C GLN A 66 0.38 16.54 -6.44
N GLU A 67 1.71 16.49 -6.57
CA GLU A 67 2.48 15.25 -6.66
C GLU A 67 2.27 14.38 -5.42
N TYR A 68 2.39 14.97 -4.23
CA TYR A 68 2.14 14.28 -2.97
C TYR A 68 0.70 13.75 -2.87
N LEU A 69 -0.30 14.59 -3.16
CA LEU A 69 -1.71 14.20 -3.10
C LEU A 69 -2.03 13.11 -4.12
N GLY A 70 -1.47 13.21 -5.32
CA GLY A 70 -1.57 12.16 -6.33
C GLY A 70 -1.02 10.83 -5.83
N GLY A 71 0.19 10.85 -5.27
CA GLY A 71 0.82 9.67 -4.66
C GLY A 71 0.00 9.11 -3.50
N TYR A 72 -0.49 9.97 -2.60
CA TYR A 72 -1.32 9.56 -1.45
C TYR A 72 -2.64 8.90 -1.88
N ILE A 73 -3.35 9.49 -2.85
CA ILE A 73 -4.62 8.93 -3.35
C ILE A 73 -4.38 7.61 -4.09
N THR A 74 -3.32 7.53 -4.90
CA THR A 74 -2.93 6.30 -5.60
C THR A 74 -2.61 5.20 -4.61
N GLU A 75 -1.76 5.47 -3.61
CA GLU A 75 -1.42 4.49 -2.58
C GLU A 75 -2.65 4.08 -1.78
N LYS A 76 -3.53 5.03 -1.46
CA LYS A 76 -4.78 4.74 -0.74
C LYS A 76 -5.71 3.84 -1.53
N ALA A 77 -5.78 4.01 -2.85
CA ALA A 77 -6.56 3.15 -3.73
C ALA A 77 -6.00 1.73 -3.78
N LEU A 78 -4.67 1.60 -4.00
CA LEU A 78 -3.99 0.31 -4.03
C LEU A 78 -4.02 -0.39 -2.67
N SER A 79 -4.01 0.37 -1.58
CA SER A 79 -4.07 -0.16 -0.21
C SER A 79 -5.40 -0.84 0.14
N ILE A 80 -6.47 -0.62 -0.62
CA ILE A 80 -7.75 -1.35 -0.42
C ILE A 80 -7.58 -2.83 -0.77
N ASP A 81 -6.83 -3.14 -1.83
CA ASP A 81 -6.48 -4.51 -2.20
C ASP A 81 -5.61 -5.19 -1.12
N ASN A 82 -4.64 -4.45 -0.58
CA ASN A 82 -3.81 -4.93 0.53
C ASN A 82 -4.66 -5.33 1.74
N LEU A 83 -5.72 -4.57 2.04
CA LEU A 83 -6.64 -4.89 3.13
C LEU A 83 -7.36 -6.22 2.93
N PHE A 84 -7.78 -6.53 1.71
CA PHE A 84 -8.42 -7.81 1.40
C PHE A 84 -7.50 -8.98 1.73
N VAL A 85 -6.24 -8.90 1.31
CA VAL A 85 -5.25 -9.94 1.63
C VAL A 85 -4.97 -10.01 3.13
N PHE A 86 -4.96 -8.88 3.85
CA PHE A 86 -4.81 -8.89 5.30
C PHE A 86 -5.98 -9.57 6.02
N VAL A 87 -7.22 -9.37 5.55
CA VAL A 87 -8.42 -10.09 6.05
C VAL A 87 -8.22 -11.59 5.88
N ILE A 88 -7.82 -12.05 4.70
CA ILE A 88 -7.59 -13.46 4.41
C ILE A 88 -6.49 -14.04 5.30
N ILE A 89 -5.35 -13.33 5.45
CA ILE A 89 -4.25 -13.76 6.31
C ILE A 89 -4.72 -13.90 7.75
N LEU A 90 -5.37 -12.88 8.32
CA LEU A 90 -5.85 -12.90 9.70
C LEU A 90 -6.87 -14.01 9.94
N SER A 91 -7.75 -14.29 8.98
CA SER A 91 -8.73 -15.38 9.01
C SER A 91 -8.07 -16.74 8.94
N THR A 92 -7.11 -16.94 8.04
CA THR A 92 -6.36 -18.20 7.86
C THR A 92 -5.58 -18.58 9.12
N PHE A 93 -4.93 -17.61 9.76
CA PHE A 93 -4.25 -17.80 11.03
C PHE A 93 -5.18 -17.82 12.23
N ARG A 94 -6.50 -17.57 12.03
CA ARG A 94 -7.53 -17.51 13.09
C ARG A 94 -7.14 -16.55 14.21
N VAL A 95 -6.61 -15.38 13.85
CA VAL A 95 -6.19 -14.39 14.84
C VAL A 95 -7.41 -13.86 15.60
N PRO A 96 -7.45 -13.95 16.94
CA PRO A 96 -8.56 -13.43 17.74
C PRO A 96 -8.76 -11.93 17.46
N ARG A 97 -10.01 -11.47 17.30
CA ARG A 97 -10.35 -10.08 16.94
C ARG A 97 -9.65 -9.04 17.81
N LYS A 98 -9.58 -9.29 19.12
CA LYS A 98 -8.86 -8.41 20.07
C LYS A 98 -7.37 -8.24 19.79
N ASN A 99 -6.73 -9.19 19.11
CA ASN A 99 -5.29 -9.18 18.81
C ASN A 99 -5.00 -8.69 17.37
N GLN A 100 -6.02 -8.56 16.52
CA GLN A 100 -5.84 -8.14 15.12
C GLN A 100 -5.24 -6.76 15.01
N GLN A 101 -5.60 -5.83 15.90
CA GLN A 101 -5.01 -4.49 15.95
C GLN A 101 -3.50 -4.52 16.15
N GLU A 102 -3.02 -5.37 17.06
CA GLU A 102 -1.59 -5.50 17.37
C GLU A 102 -0.82 -6.14 16.21
N VAL A 103 -1.38 -7.17 15.59
CA VAL A 103 -0.80 -7.81 14.40
C VAL A 103 -0.71 -6.85 13.22
N LEU A 104 -1.79 -6.12 12.94
CA LEU A 104 -1.82 -5.12 11.86
C LEU A 104 -0.81 -4.01 12.10
N LEU A 105 -0.73 -3.48 13.32
CA LEU A 105 0.23 -2.42 13.64
C LEU A 105 1.67 -2.91 13.50
N ALA A 106 1.98 -4.11 13.99
CA ALA A 106 3.32 -4.70 13.84
C ALA A 106 3.66 -4.91 12.35
N GLY A 107 2.71 -5.42 11.55
CA GLY A 107 2.85 -5.57 10.11
C GLY A 107 3.10 -4.23 9.41
N ILE A 108 2.34 -3.19 9.75
CA ILE A 108 2.50 -1.83 9.18
C ILE A 108 3.87 -1.24 9.53
N ILE A 109 4.37 -1.43 10.75
CA ILE A 109 5.71 -0.93 11.14
C ILE A 109 6.80 -1.60 10.29
N ILE A 110 6.72 -2.92 10.13
CA ILE A 110 7.64 -3.67 9.26
C ILE A 110 7.54 -3.18 7.82
N ALA A 111 6.32 -3.02 7.32
CA ALA A 111 6.02 -2.52 5.99
C ALA A 111 6.63 -1.13 5.76
N LEU A 112 6.48 -0.19 6.69
CA LEU A 112 7.05 1.16 6.58
C LEU A 112 8.58 1.14 6.46
N VAL A 113 9.25 0.29 7.26
CA VAL A 113 10.72 0.16 7.21
C VAL A 113 11.17 -0.42 5.87
N LEU A 114 10.51 -1.49 5.42
CA LEU A 114 10.84 -2.13 4.14
C LEU A 114 10.54 -1.19 2.96
N ARG A 115 9.41 -0.51 2.95
CA ARG A 115 9.06 0.48 1.92
C ARG A 115 10.04 1.64 1.88
N LEU A 116 10.51 2.15 3.02
CA LEU A 116 11.56 3.17 3.02
C LEU A 116 12.81 2.69 2.29
N ILE A 117 13.25 1.47 2.56
CA ILE A 117 14.41 0.87 1.88
C ILE A 117 14.16 0.74 0.37
N PHE A 118 12.99 0.23 -0.04
CA PHE A 118 12.63 0.07 -1.44
C PHE A 118 12.47 1.41 -2.17
N ILE A 119 11.93 2.43 -1.50
CA ILE A 119 11.77 3.76 -2.06
C ILE A 119 13.15 4.40 -2.29
N LEU A 120 14.05 4.33 -1.30
CA LEU A 120 15.40 4.88 -1.45
C LEU A 120 16.21 4.13 -2.51
N ALA A 121 16.08 2.80 -2.58
CA ALA A 121 16.70 2.00 -3.64
C ALA A 121 16.10 2.34 -5.02
N GLY A 122 14.77 2.50 -5.11
CA GLY A 122 14.07 2.91 -6.31
C GLY A 122 14.49 4.29 -6.80
N ALA A 123 14.62 5.27 -5.89
CA ALA A 123 15.14 6.59 -6.21
C ALA A 123 16.53 6.52 -6.82
N ALA A 124 17.46 5.79 -6.18
CA ALA A 124 18.82 5.61 -6.68
C ALA A 124 18.87 4.92 -8.05
N LEU A 125 17.96 3.98 -8.31
CA LEU A 125 17.83 3.33 -9.62
C LEU A 125 17.34 4.31 -10.69
N ILE A 126 16.29 5.07 -10.40
CA ILE A 126 15.67 6.01 -11.33
C ILE A 126 16.61 7.17 -11.66
N GLU A 127 17.36 7.68 -10.68
CA GLU A 127 18.34 8.75 -10.88
C GLU A 127 19.50 8.33 -11.79
N ASN A 128 19.89 7.05 -11.79
CA ASN A 128 21.04 6.56 -12.55
C ASN A 128 20.67 5.85 -13.85
N PHE A 129 19.44 5.37 -14.00
CA PHE A 129 19.03 4.50 -15.11
C PHE A 129 17.64 4.85 -15.63
N SER A 130 17.52 5.65 -16.66
CA SER A 130 16.23 6.00 -17.30
C SER A 130 15.46 4.78 -17.83
N TRP A 131 16.16 3.72 -18.27
CA TRP A 131 15.55 2.49 -18.78
C TRP A 131 14.72 1.70 -17.74
N VAL A 132 14.91 1.98 -16.45
CA VAL A 132 14.14 1.35 -15.36
C VAL A 132 12.64 1.63 -15.49
N PHE A 133 12.27 2.78 -16.03
CA PHE A 133 10.87 3.12 -16.29
C PHE A 133 10.18 2.19 -17.30
N TYR A 134 10.92 1.62 -18.27
CA TYR A 134 10.37 0.58 -19.15
C TYR A 134 10.01 -0.68 -18.39
N ILE A 135 10.90 -1.11 -17.48
CA ILE A 135 10.65 -2.31 -16.65
C ILE A 135 9.45 -2.07 -15.74
N PHE A 136 9.41 -0.95 -15.03
CA PHE A 136 8.32 -0.61 -14.14
C PHE A 136 6.98 -0.48 -14.89
N GLY A 137 6.99 0.20 -16.04
CA GLY A 137 5.79 0.32 -16.85
C GLY A 137 5.29 -1.02 -17.39
N ALA A 138 6.19 -1.89 -17.91
CA ALA A 138 5.84 -3.22 -18.36
C ALA A 138 5.30 -4.11 -17.22
N TRP A 139 5.92 -4.03 -16.05
CA TRP A 139 5.46 -4.73 -14.84
C TRP A 139 4.05 -4.30 -14.45
N LEU A 140 3.77 -2.99 -14.36
CA LEU A 140 2.45 -2.49 -14.02
C LEU A 140 1.38 -2.85 -15.07
N LEU A 141 1.73 -2.86 -16.35
CA LEU A 141 0.80 -3.35 -17.39
C LEU A 141 0.51 -4.84 -17.24
N TRP A 142 1.53 -5.63 -16.90
CA TRP A 142 1.34 -7.06 -16.63
C TRP A 142 0.45 -7.29 -15.41
N THR A 143 0.68 -6.55 -14.32
CA THR A 143 -0.15 -6.59 -13.10
C THR A 143 -1.59 -6.15 -13.41
N ALA A 144 -1.78 -5.10 -14.21
CA ALA A 144 -3.11 -4.66 -14.64
C ALA A 144 -3.88 -5.77 -15.39
N ILE A 145 -3.19 -6.51 -16.29
CA ILE A 145 -3.78 -7.64 -17.00
C ILE A 145 -4.11 -8.78 -16.04
N SER A 146 -3.23 -9.06 -15.06
CA SER A 146 -3.47 -10.08 -14.03
C SER A 146 -4.73 -9.74 -13.22
N GLN A 147 -4.86 -8.49 -12.77
CA GLN A 147 -6.03 -8.02 -12.02
C GLN A 147 -7.34 -8.17 -12.79
N VAL A 148 -7.36 -7.93 -14.12
CA VAL A 148 -8.55 -8.20 -14.94
C VAL A 148 -8.89 -9.69 -14.97
N ARG A 149 -7.88 -10.55 -15.07
CA ARG A 149 -8.10 -12.01 -15.11
C ARG A 149 -8.63 -12.53 -13.77
N GLU A 150 -8.05 -12.08 -12.65
CA GLU A 150 -8.50 -12.42 -11.31
C GLU A 150 -9.96 -11.98 -11.08
N GLY A 151 -10.33 -10.77 -11.50
CA GLY A 151 -11.71 -10.27 -11.42
C GLY A 151 -12.70 -11.00 -12.33
N SER A 152 -12.22 -11.82 -13.29
CA SER A 152 -13.05 -12.59 -14.23
C SER A 152 -13.15 -14.07 -13.88
N SER A 153 -12.32 -14.58 -12.97
CA SER A 153 -12.37 -15.96 -12.49
C SER A 153 -13.40 -16.08 -11.38
N ASP A 154 -14.38 -16.97 -11.56
CA ASP A 154 -15.36 -17.36 -10.53
C ASP A 154 -14.75 -18.34 -9.49
N ASP A 155 -13.43 -18.52 -9.48
CA ASP A 155 -12.72 -19.38 -8.53
C ASP A 155 -12.56 -18.69 -7.15
N ASP A 156 -13.68 -18.52 -6.43
CA ASP A 156 -13.72 -18.09 -5.03
C ASP A 156 -13.05 -19.10 -4.05
N ASP A 157 -12.51 -20.21 -4.56
CA ASP A 157 -11.96 -21.32 -3.76
C ASP A 157 -10.41 -21.38 -3.74
N GLU A 158 -9.69 -20.34 -4.13
CA GLU A 158 -8.24 -20.35 -3.92
C GLU A 158 -7.91 -20.24 -2.43
N GLU A 159 -7.74 -21.42 -1.81
CA GLU A 159 -7.27 -21.55 -0.44
C GLU A 159 -5.95 -20.79 -0.25
N TYR A 160 -5.97 -19.72 0.53
CA TYR A 160 -4.77 -18.93 0.81
C TYR A 160 -3.63 -19.83 1.30
N ARG A 161 -2.54 -19.85 0.54
CA ARG A 161 -1.33 -20.59 0.89
C ARG A 161 -0.33 -19.65 1.54
N PRO A 162 0.06 -19.90 2.80
CA PRO A 162 1.05 -19.06 3.48
C PRO A 162 2.33 -18.91 2.64
N PRO A 163 2.92 -17.69 2.59
CA PRO A 163 4.17 -17.43 1.88
C PRO A 163 5.25 -18.45 2.22
N SER A 164 6.15 -18.72 1.26
CA SER A 164 7.23 -19.71 1.44
C SER A 164 8.11 -19.40 2.64
N ILE A 165 8.31 -18.12 2.98
CA ILE A 165 9.05 -17.69 4.15
C ILE A 165 8.39 -18.13 5.45
N VAL A 166 7.06 -18.05 5.56
CA VAL A 166 6.30 -18.51 6.74
C VAL A 166 6.48 -20.02 6.93
N ARG A 167 6.37 -20.78 5.82
CA ARG A 167 6.59 -22.23 5.83
C ARG A 167 8.04 -22.61 6.18
N TRP A 168 9.00 -21.80 5.74
CA TRP A 168 10.42 -22.02 6.06
C TRP A 168 10.67 -21.72 7.53
N VAL A 169 10.22 -20.59 8.06
CA VAL A 169 10.36 -20.21 9.47
C VAL A 169 9.76 -21.25 10.40
N SER A 170 8.55 -21.76 10.07
CA SER A 170 7.89 -22.80 10.89
C SER A 170 8.59 -24.16 10.87
N LYS A 171 9.49 -24.41 9.90
CA LYS A 171 10.32 -25.62 9.88
C LYS A 171 11.61 -25.47 10.69
N VAL A 172 12.16 -24.26 10.77
CA VAL A 172 13.46 -24.01 11.42
C VAL A 172 13.31 -23.68 12.90
N VAL A 173 12.22 -23.01 13.28
CA VAL A 173 11.97 -22.58 14.66
C VAL A 173 10.72 -23.29 15.20
N PRO A 174 10.76 -23.85 16.42
CA PRO A 174 9.59 -24.50 16.99
C PRO A 174 8.46 -23.49 17.19
N VAL A 175 7.25 -23.87 16.75
CA VAL A 175 6.02 -23.07 16.83
C VAL A 175 5.18 -23.58 17.99
N THR A 176 4.50 -22.70 18.72
CA THR A 176 3.51 -23.10 19.74
C THR A 176 2.23 -23.61 19.07
N ASP A 177 1.55 -24.59 19.70
CA ASP A 177 0.30 -25.15 19.19
C ASP A 177 -0.88 -24.15 19.13
N GLY A 178 -0.72 -22.99 19.76
CA GLY A 178 -1.75 -21.95 19.80
C GLY A 178 -1.22 -20.58 20.23
N PHE A 179 -2.15 -19.62 20.30
CA PHE A 179 -1.83 -18.27 20.74
C PHE A 179 -1.50 -18.23 22.24
N VAL A 180 -0.42 -17.56 22.60
CA VAL A 180 -0.03 -17.31 23.98
C VAL A 180 -0.29 -15.84 24.32
N GLY A 181 -1.56 -15.48 24.54
CA GLY A 181 -1.98 -14.08 24.65
C GLY A 181 -1.65 -13.30 23.38
N SER A 182 -1.06 -12.11 23.52
CA SER A 182 -0.54 -11.29 22.42
C SER A 182 0.97 -11.45 22.17
N ARG A 183 1.59 -12.48 22.76
CA ARG A 183 3.04 -12.66 22.66
C ARG A 183 3.44 -13.21 21.30
N MET A 184 4.39 -12.58 20.65
CA MET A 184 5.00 -13.05 19.40
C MET A 184 6.04 -14.14 19.65
N LEU A 185 6.76 -14.05 20.78
CA LEU A 185 7.75 -15.02 21.22
C LEU A 185 7.36 -15.56 22.61
N TYR A 186 7.51 -16.86 22.78
CA TYR A 186 7.22 -17.55 24.03
C TYR A 186 8.43 -18.38 24.46
N ARG A 187 8.88 -18.21 25.71
CA ARG A 187 10.01 -18.97 26.26
C ARG A 187 9.49 -19.98 27.29
N HIS A 188 9.73 -21.24 27.03
CA HIS A 188 9.38 -22.33 27.93
C HIS A 188 10.48 -23.37 27.98
N GLY A 189 10.84 -23.83 29.19
CA GLY A 189 11.87 -24.86 29.38
C GLY A 189 13.26 -24.49 28.82
N GLY A 190 13.62 -23.19 28.82
CA GLY A 190 14.90 -22.73 28.26
C GLY A 190 14.95 -22.63 26.74
N ARG A 191 13.88 -23.00 26.03
CA ARG A 191 13.73 -22.87 24.56
C ARG A 191 12.81 -21.71 24.21
N THR A 192 13.13 -21.04 23.11
CA THR A 192 12.26 -19.97 22.54
C THR A 192 11.42 -20.55 21.44
N TYR A 193 10.12 -20.32 21.53
CA TYR A 193 9.10 -20.71 20.54
C TYR A 193 8.56 -19.45 19.86
N ILE A 194 8.25 -19.54 18.59
CA ILE A 194 7.46 -18.52 17.89
C ILE A 194 5.97 -18.88 18.02
N THR A 195 5.13 -17.86 18.07
CA THR A 195 3.69 -18.06 18.14
C THR A 195 3.06 -17.89 16.75
N PRO A 196 1.83 -18.39 16.51
CA PRO A 196 1.07 -18.10 15.31
C PRO A 196 0.91 -16.61 15.03
N MET A 197 0.96 -15.77 16.08
CA MET A 197 0.90 -14.32 15.97
C MET A 197 2.11 -13.76 15.20
N LEU A 198 3.34 -14.21 15.52
CA LEU A 198 4.54 -13.81 14.79
C LEU A 198 4.51 -14.30 13.33
N LEU A 199 4.04 -15.53 13.10
CA LEU A 199 3.89 -16.04 11.72
C LEU A 199 2.91 -15.19 10.90
N CYS A 200 1.82 -14.75 11.50
CA CYS A 200 0.86 -13.86 10.88
C CYS A 200 1.48 -12.49 10.55
N VAL A 201 2.26 -11.90 11.47
CA VAL A 201 2.99 -10.64 11.21
C VAL A 201 3.99 -10.79 10.07
N ILE A 202 4.72 -11.91 10.00
CA ILE A 202 5.64 -12.20 8.89
C ILE A 202 4.86 -12.35 7.57
N ALA A 203 3.70 -13.01 7.59
CA ALA A 203 2.85 -13.17 6.41
C ALA A 203 2.37 -11.80 5.89
N ILE A 204 1.88 -10.93 6.78
CA ILE A 204 1.45 -9.56 6.43
C ILE A 204 2.62 -8.74 5.88
N GLY A 205 3.77 -8.76 6.57
CA GLY A 205 4.96 -8.03 6.10
C GLY A 205 5.45 -8.52 4.72
N THR A 206 5.38 -9.84 4.47
CA THR A 206 5.75 -10.40 3.17
C THR A 206 4.76 -10.01 2.07
N ALA A 207 3.46 -10.04 2.37
CA ALA A 207 2.43 -9.59 1.44
C ALA A 207 2.61 -8.11 1.09
N ASP A 208 2.90 -7.26 2.09
CA ASP A 208 3.12 -5.82 1.84
C ASP A 208 4.34 -5.55 0.96
N VAL A 209 5.41 -6.35 1.06
CA VAL A 209 6.54 -6.25 0.12
C VAL A 209 6.11 -6.52 -1.32
N MET A 210 5.25 -7.51 -1.55
CA MET A 210 4.72 -7.78 -2.90
C MET A 210 3.91 -6.59 -3.42
N PHE A 211 3.07 -5.99 -2.60
CA PHE A 211 2.31 -4.78 -2.97
C PHE A 211 3.20 -3.56 -3.18
N ALA A 212 4.32 -3.44 -2.45
CA ALA A 212 5.27 -2.35 -2.63
C ALA A 212 5.91 -2.36 -4.03
N VAL A 213 6.06 -3.54 -4.65
CA VAL A 213 6.59 -3.68 -6.03
C VAL A 213 5.68 -3.01 -7.06
N ASP A 214 4.38 -2.97 -6.82
CA ASP A 214 3.41 -2.29 -7.69
C ASP A 214 3.22 -0.83 -7.31
N SER A 215 3.07 -0.53 -6.02
CA SER A 215 2.71 0.81 -5.56
C SER A 215 3.86 1.81 -5.63
N ILE A 216 5.10 1.40 -5.37
CA ILE A 216 6.26 2.30 -5.42
C ILE A 216 6.51 2.84 -6.84
N PRO A 217 6.60 2.01 -7.91
CA PRO A 217 6.66 2.52 -9.28
C PRO A 217 5.46 3.38 -9.65
N ALA A 218 4.25 3.03 -9.16
CA ALA A 218 3.06 3.81 -9.43
C ALA A 218 3.18 5.24 -8.89
N ILE A 219 3.70 5.43 -7.68
CA ILE A 219 3.91 6.78 -7.12
C ILE A 219 5.07 7.49 -7.82
N TYR A 220 6.14 6.78 -8.18
CA TYR A 220 7.25 7.36 -8.96
C TYR A 220 6.83 7.85 -10.36
N SER A 221 5.70 7.37 -10.89
CA SER A 221 5.12 7.95 -12.11
C SER A 221 4.57 9.36 -11.92
N LEU A 222 4.32 9.77 -10.68
CA LEU A 222 3.72 11.07 -10.34
C LEU A 222 4.74 12.06 -9.79
N THR A 223 5.82 11.59 -9.15
CA THR A 223 6.89 12.40 -8.57
C THR A 223 8.19 11.62 -8.52
N SER A 224 9.31 12.27 -8.83
CA SER A 224 10.67 11.70 -8.66
C SER A 224 11.22 11.89 -7.24
N GLU A 225 10.53 12.65 -6.39
CA GLU A 225 11.00 13.03 -5.07
C GLU A 225 10.76 11.91 -4.03
N ALA A 226 11.80 11.18 -3.64
CA ALA A 226 11.71 10.08 -2.66
C ALA A 226 11.04 10.50 -1.34
N TYR A 227 11.20 11.75 -0.92
CA TYR A 227 10.55 12.30 0.26
C TYR A 227 9.02 12.28 0.14
N LEU A 228 8.48 12.71 -1.01
CA LEU A 228 7.04 12.73 -1.26
C LEU A 228 6.49 11.31 -1.42
N VAL A 229 7.25 10.44 -2.11
CA VAL A 229 6.90 9.01 -2.25
C VAL A 229 6.79 8.36 -0.88
N PHE A 230 7.78 8.55 0.00
CA PHE A 230 7.75 7.98 1.34
C PHE A 230 6.65 8.57 2.21
N ALA A 231 6.45 9.89 2.17
CA ALA A 231 5.39 10.55 2.94
C ALA A 231 4.00 10.04 2.51
N ALA A 232 3.71 9.96 1.21
CA ALA A 232 2.45 9.46 0.68
C ALA A 232 2.19 8.01 1.12
N ASN A 233 3.19 7.15 1.02
CA ASN A 233 3.14 5.76 1.50
C ASN A 233 2.90 5.69 3.02
N ALA A 234 3.66 6.41 3.81
CA ALA A 234 3.59 6.34 5.26
C ALA A 234 2.23 6.79 5.79
N PHE A 235 1.70 7.93 5.32
CA PHE A 235 0.38 8.40 5.73
C PHE A 235 -0.75 7.49 5.25
N SER A 236 -0.62 6.87 4.08
CA SER A 236 -1.60 5.91 3.60
C SER A 236 -1.64 4.65 4.45
N LEU A 237 -0.47 4.07 4.76
CA LEU A 237 -0.34 2.85 5.54
C LEU A 237 -0.77 3.02 7.00
N LEU A 238 -0.40 4.13 7.64
CA LEU A 238 -0.80 4.39 9.03
C LEU A 238 -2.32 4.45 9.20
N GLY A 239 -3.05 4.97 8.19
CA GLY A 239 -4.50 4.96 8.19
C GLY A 239 -5.14 3.63 7.79
N LEU A 240 -4.36 2.63 7.36
CA LEU A 240 -4.86 1.37 6.83
C LEU A 240 -5.52 0.50 7.91
N ARG A 241 -4.95 0.48 9.12
CA ARG A 241 -5.48 -0.28 10.25
C ARG A 241 -6.91 0.14 10.60
N GLN A 242 -7.17 1.44 10.63
CA GLN A 242 -8.50 1.97 10.94
C GLN A 242 -9.50 1.63 9.82
N LEU A 243 -9.00 1.72 8.59
CA LEU A 243 -9.78 1.37 7.40
C LEU A 243 -10.16 -0.12 7.40
N TYR A 244 -9.29 -1.00 7.90
CA TYR A 244 -9.57 -2.44 8.05
C TYR A 244 -10.88 -2.68 8.84
N PHE A 245 -11.04 -2.06 10.01
CA PHE A 245 -12.23 -2.24 10.83
C PHE A 245 -13.48 -1.55 10.27
N LEU A 246 -13.31 -0.53 9.42
CA LEU A 246 -14.43 0.09 8.70
C LEU A 246 -14.93 -0.76 7.53
N ILE A 247 -14.02 -1.44 6.88
CA ILE A 247 -14.28 -2.17 5.63
C ILE A 247 -14.58 -3.64 5.91
N ASP A 248 -14.27 -4.16 7.11
CA ASP A 248 -14.63 -5.53 7.52
C ASP A 248 -16.15 -5.72 7.33
N GLY A 249 -16.55 -6.49 6.31
CA GLY A 249 -17.93 -6.66 5.85
C GLY A 249 -18.41 -5.69 4.74
N LEU A 250 -17.63 -4.69 4.32
CA LEU A 250 -17.91 -3.85 3.15
C LEU A 250 -17.11 -4.29 1.92
N LEU A 251 -15.98 -4.97 2.11
CA LEU A 251 -15.11 -5.47 1.03
C LEU A 251 -15.89 -6.38 0.07
N ASP A 252 -16.75 -7.25 0.60
CA ASP A 252 -17.63 -8.12 -0.20
C ASP A 252 -18.62 -7.36 -1.09
N ARG A 253 -18.77 -6.04 -0.89
CA ARG A 253 -19.66 -5.17 -1.68
C ARG A 253 -18.96 -4.46 -2.82
N ILE A 254 -17.63 -4.43 -2.83
CA ILE A 254 -16.84 -3.75 -3.89
C ILE A 254 -16.50 -4.76 -4.99
N VAL A 255 -17.51 -5.20 -5.71
CA VAL A 255 -17.43 -6.25 -6.74
C VAL A 255 -16.47 -5.89 -7.89
N PHE A 256 -16.32 -4.61 -8.21
CA PHE A 256 -15.50 -4.14 -9.34
C PHE A 256 -14.10 -3.64 -8.92
N LEU A 257 -13.63 -3.99 -7.71
CA LEU A 257 -12.34 -3.53 -7.20
C LEU A 257 -11.19 -3.87 -8.16
N HIS A 258 -11.07 -5.13 -8.57
CA HIS A 258 -10.02 -5.61 -9.48
C HIS A 258 -9.99 -4.85 -10.81
N TYR A 259 -11.15 -4.54 -11.38
CA TYR A 259 -11.23 -3.76 -12.63
C TYR A 259 -10.83 -2.29 -12.43
N GLY A 260 -11.20 -1.68 -11.31
CA GLY A 260 -10.78 -0.33 -10.96
C GLY A 260 -9.27 -0.22 -10.78
N LEU A 261 -8.68 -1.17 -10.04
CA LEU A 261 -7.23 -1.25 -9.85
C LEU A 261 -6.50 -1.51 -11.17
N ALA A 262 -7.01 -2.44 -11.99
CA ALA A 262 -6.46 -2.71 -13.31
C ALA A 262 -6.44 -1.47 -14.21
N ALA A 263 -7.51 -0.66 -14.20
CA ALA A 263 -7.56 0.58 -14.96
C ALA A 263 -6.52 1.60 -14.49
N ILE A 264 -6.35 1.75 -13.15
CA ILE A 264 -5.35 2.65 -12.57
C ILE A 264 -3.94 2.19 -12.91
N LEU A 265 -3.61 0.90 -12.66
CA LEU A 265 -2.29 0.33 -12.92
C LEU A 265 -1.96 0.36 -14.42
N GLY A 266 -2.94 0.07 -15.28
CA GLY A 266 -2.79 0.14 -16.74
C GLY A 266 -2.48 1.54 -17.22
N PHE A 267 -3.19 2.55 -16.72
CA PHE A 267 -2.91 3.96 -17.02
C PHE A 267 -1.52 4.39 -16.55
N ILE A 268 -1.14 4.02 -15.32
CA ILE A 268 0.17 4.37 -14.75
C ILE A 268 1.30 3.64 -15.50
N GLY A 269 1.12 2.37 -15.83
CA GLY A 269 2.08 1.60 -16.62
C GLY A 269 2.30 2.20 -18.01
N PHE A 270 1.21 2.61 -18.67
CA PHE A 270 1.27 3.38 -19.92
C PHE A 270 2.04 4.69 -19.75
N LYS A 271 1.75 5.47 -18.69
CA LYS A 271 2.43 6.73 -18.42
C LYS A 271 3.93 6.54 -18.21
N LEU A 272 4.35 5.49 -17.47
CA LEU A 272 5.76 5.19 -17.24
C LEU A 272 6.49 4.81 -18.53
N ILE A 273 5.87 4.00 -19.40
CA ILE A 273 6.46 3.66 -20.70
C ILE A 273 6.57 4.91 -21.58
N ASN A 274 5.53 5.76 -21.58
CA ASN A 274 5.57 7.01 -22.33
C ASN A 274 6.69 7.95 -21.81
N HIS A 275 6.86 8.06 -20.49
CA HIS A 275 7.97 8.80 -19.89
C HIS A 275 9.33 8.20 -20.28
N ALA A 276 9.46 6.87 -20.23
CA ALA A 276 10.69 6.19 -20.66
C ALA A 276 11.01 6.44 -22.14
N LEU A 277 10.01 6.58 -23.00
CA LEU A 277 10.19 6.95 -24.42
C LEU A 277 10.70 8.39 -24.58
N HIS A 278 10.18 9.33 -23.78
CA HIS A 278 10.62 10.74 -23.82
C HIS A 278 12.06 10.92 -23.28
N THR A 279 12.48 10.06 -22.36
CA THR A 279 13.84 10.06 -21.77
C THR A 279 14.72 8.95 -22.31
N ASN A 280 14.44 8.47 -23.55
CA ASN A 280 15.07 7.27 -24.09
C ASN A 280 16.56 7.46 -24.35
N GLU A 281 17.36 6.53 -23.83
CA GLU A 281 18.80 6.41 -24.03
C GLU A 281 19.19 5.05 -24.64
N LEU A 282 18.20 4.15 -24.87
CA LEU A 282 18.45 2.80 -25.35
C LEU A 282 18.71 2.79 -26.86
N PRO A 283 19.90 2.35 -27.33
CA PRO A 283 20.29 2.44 -28.74
C PRO A 283 19.37 1.66 -29.70
N PHE A 284 18.71 0.63 -29.21
CA PHE A 284 17.81 -0.22 -30.02
C PHE A 284 16.38 0.35 -30.12
N ILE A 285 16.05 1.39 -29.37
CA ILE A 285 14.80 2.14 -29.49
C ILE A 285 15.13 3.49 -30.10
N ASN A 286 14.66 3.75 -31.32
CA ASN A 286 14.87 5.00 -32.06
C ASN A 286 16.35 5.49 -32.10
N GLY A 287 17.32 4.55 -32.07
CA GLY A 287 18.74 4.90 -32.06
C GLY A 287 19.23 5.62 -30.80
N GLY A 288 18.53 5.52 -29.67
CA GLY A 288 18.84 6.22 -28.43
C GLY A 288 18.30 7.66 -28.37
N HIS A 289 17.47 8.06 -29.33
CA HIS A 289 16.85 9.38 -29.35
C HIS A 289 15.45 9.35 -28.70
N GLU A 290 15.04 10.50 -28.18
CA GLU A 290 13.70 10.69 -27.63
C GLU A 290 12.59 10.32 -28.62
N VAL A 291 11.51 9.74 -28.11
CA VAL A 291 10.28 9.45 -28.86
C VAL A 291 9.13 10.21 -28.22
N SER A 292 8.82 11.38 -28.74
CA SER A 292 7.82 12.31 -28.19
C SER A 292 6.50 12.31 -29.00
N VAL A 293 6.08 11.14 -29.51
CA VAL A 293 4.86 11.02 -30.32
C VAL A 293 3.59 11.29 -29.52
N ILE A 294 3.56 10.86 -28.25
CA ILE A 294 2.42 11.04 -27.35
C ILE A 294 2.84 12.02 -26.25
N PRO A 295 2.12 13.12 -26.03
CA PRO A 295 2.45 14.07 -24.97
C PRO A 295 2.33 13.39 -23.59
N GLU A 296 3.19 13.76 -22.65
CA GLU A 296 3.11 13.24 -21.29
C GLU A 296 1.85 13.72 -20.58
N PRO A 297 1.06 12.80 -19.99
CA PRO A 297 -0.11 13.18 -19.20
C PRO A 297 0.30 14.06 -18.01
N SER A 298 -0.35 15.22 -17.87
CA SER A 298 -0.08 16.10 -16.74
C SER A 298 -0.46 15.44 -15.40
N ILE A 299 0.12 15.94 -14.29
CA ILE A 299 -0.21 15.45 -12.94
C ILE A 299 -1.70 15.63 -12.65
N ALA A 300 -2.27 16.79 -13.02
CA ALA A 300 -3.69 17.05 -12.83
C ALA A 300 -4.60 16.07 -13.61
N PHE A 301 -4.23 15.74 -14.86
CA PHE A 301 -4.94 14.72 -15.62
C PHE A 301 -4.83 13.34 -14.98
N SER A 302 -3.62 12.96 -14.54
CA SER A 302 -3.38 11.67 -13.87
C SER A 302 -4.20 11.54 -12.59
N LEU A 303 -4.19 12.58 -11.76
CA LEU A 303 -4.99 12.65 -10.54
C LEU A 303 -6.49 12.57 -10.84
N GLY A 304 -6.96 13.32 -11.82
CA GLY A 304 -8.35 13.28 -12.25
C GLY A 304 -8.78 11.89 -12.72
N PHE A 305 -7.95 11.22 -13.53
CA PHE A 305 -8.20 9.87 -14.00
C PHE A 305 -8.33 8.88 -12.81
N ILE A 306 -7.39 8.92 -11.86
CA ILE A 306 -7.39 8.03 -10.69
C ILE A 306 -8.67 8.26 -9.86
N VAL A 307 -8.98 9.51 -9.53
CA VAL A 307 -10.17 9.86 -8.71
C VAL A 307 -11.45 9.42 -9.39
N VAL A 308 -11.61 9.71 -10.69
CA VAL A 308 -12.80 9.31 -11.47
C VAL A 308 -12.93 7.79 -11.52
N THR A 309 -11.84 7.08 -11.75
CA THR A 309 -11.84 5.61 -11.79
C THR A 309 -12.29 5.03 -10.44
N ILE A 310 -11.76 5.54 -9.32
CA ILE A 310 -12.18 5.12 -7.98
C ILE A 310 -13.66 5.36 -7.76
N LEU A 311 -14.15 6.56 -8.09
CA LEU A 311 -15.56 6.91 -7.93
C LEU A 311 -16.47 6.00 -8.75
N ILE A 312 -16.14 5.75 -10.01
CA ILE A 312 -16.90 4.83 -10.88
C ILE A 312 -16.89 3.42 -10.29
N THR A 313 -15.75 2.92 -9.86
CA THR A 313 -15.60 1.58 -9.26
C THR A 313 -16.49 1.41 -8.03
N VAL A 314 -16.44 2.37 -7.11
CA VAL A 314 -17.23 2.34 -5.87
C VAL A 314 -18.73 2.45 -6.18
N VAL A 315 -19.16 3.43 -6.99
CA VAL A 315 -20.57 3.62 -7.33
C VAL A 315 -21.14 2.42 -8.07
N ALA A 316 -20.43 1.90 -9.06
CA ALA A 316 -20.86 0.71 -9.81
C ALA A 316 -20.97 -0.52 -8.90
N SER A 317 -20.00 -0.74 -8.02
CA SER A 317 -20.01 -1.86 -7.07
C SER A 317 -21.19 -1.78 -6.11
N LEU A 318 -21.45 -0.62 -5.52
CA LEU A 318 -22.58 -0.42 -4.61
C LEU A 318 -23.94 -0.58 -5.32
N ALA A 319 -24.06 -0.10 -6.57
CA ALA A 319 -25.29 -0.23 -7.36
C ALA A 319 -25.61 -1.73 -7.68
N VAL A 320 -24.60 -2.53 -8.00
CA VAL A 320 -24.79 -3.97 -8.27
C VAL A 320 -25.03 -4.74 -6.98
N SER A 321 -24.27 -4.47 -5.93
CA SER A 321 -24.42 -5.12 -4.62
C SER A 321 -25.82 -4.86 -4.00
N SER A 322 -26.38 -3.67 -4.19
CA SER A 322 -27.74 -3.37 -3.71
C SER A 322 -28.84 -4.16 -4.46
N LYS A 323 -28.65 -4.38 -5.79
CA LYS A 323 -29.60 -5.18 -6.59
C LYS A 323 -29.57 -6.68 -6.31
N ARG A 324 -28.45 -7.22 -5.84
CA ARG A 324 -28.34 -8.66 -5.46
C ARG A 324 -29.03 -8.99 -4.15
N ARG A 325 -29.39 -7.98 -3.34
CA ARG A 325 -30.06 -8.14 -2.03
C ARG A 325 -31.56 -7.81 -2.04
N ALA A 326 -32.06 -7.18 -3.09
CA ALA A 326 -33.48 -6.94 -3.33
C ALA A 326 -34.09 -8.05 -4.16
#